data_d70919a619b96ac8a01f9793c827bb7b
#
_entry.id   d70919a619b96ac8a01f9793c827bb7b
#
_cell.length_a   1.000
_cell.length_b   1.000
_cell.length_c   1.000
_cell.angle_alpha   90.00
_cell.angle_beta   90.00
_cell.angle_gamma   90.00
#
_symmetry.space_group_name_H-M   'P 1'
#
loop_
_entity.id
_entity.type
_entity.pdbx_description
1 polymer ?
#
loop_
_entity_poly.entity_id
_entity_poly.type
_entity_poly.pdbx_seq_one_letter_code
_entity_poly.pdbx_strand_id
1 'polypeptide(L)'
;MTKRPLRVLILEDRPEDAELALHELRRAGFDPAWRRVDDAETFKANLDPELDLILADYHQPQFDAVRALKLMKEAGLDIPFVIVSGAVGDDLAVAAVRQGANDYVLKDRIGRLGTAVQNAIQQADLRRRQRLAQSALEHQALHDSLTDLPNRLMIREELDRTIGHGTTASLLLLDIDNFKEINDSFGHQLGDILLRQVGPRLRERLEVANMIARLGGDEFAILLPDANAVSASQVARGLLQALEGPFLSEDHALEITASIGIATYPDHGGSAEMLFQRAEVAMYVAKRSGGAYAVYRPEDDPYDARRLGLRADLRRAIERREIVLYYQPQAALATGEVIGVEALARWHHPERGWVPPAEFIPVAEHMGLIKPLTAQVVELAVKQSLEWQDAGIAIPIAVNVSMRNLLDARFPEVLEDVMGSSGIAPDRLKLEITESAVMAEPARVLETMNRLRAEGLRFAIDDFGTGYSSLTYLQRLPVEEIKIDRAFVGQLVTDPGSAAIVRATIELGGSLGLDVVAEGVEDAATWQMLNRLGCATAQGYFLSRPMPAAEFAGWMVAWPEKQRRLQDTDLAA
;
A
#
# COMPACT_ATOMS: atom_id res chain seq x y z
N MET A 1 -20.15 -62.34 0.02
CA MET A 1 -19.25 -61.22 -0.32
C MET A 1 -19.92 -60.35 -1.36
N THR A 2 -20.06 -59.06 -1.11
CA THR A 2 -20.62 -58.12 -2.10
C THR A 2 -19.64 -57.99 -3.26
N LYS A 3 -20.12 -58.25 -4.48
CA LYS A 3 -19.30 -58.13 -5.69
C LYS A 3 -18.99 -56.66 -5.95
N ARG A 4 -17.79 -56.36 -6.38
CA ARG A 4 -17.36 -54.99 -6.71
C ARG A 4 -17.89 -54.60 -8.10
N PRO A 5 -18.69 -53.53 -8.24
CA PRO A 5 -19.09 -53.01 -9.56
C PRO A 5 -17.87 -52.63 -10.40
N LEU A 6 -17.93 -52.90 -11.71
CA LEU A 6 -16.82 -52.60 -12.64
C LEU A 6 -17.40 -52.24 -14.01
N ARG A 7 -17.15 -51.01 -14.51
CA ARG A 7 -17.50 -50.61 -15.87
C ARG A 7 -16.40 -50.95 -16.85
N VAL A 8 -16.68 -51.84 -17.78
CA VAL A 8 -15.67 -52.42 -18.66
C VAL A 8 -16.02 -52.18 -20.13
N LEU A 9 -15.06 -51.63 -20.86
CA LEU A 9 -15.08 -51.64 -22.34
C LEU A 9 -14.22 -52.78 -22.83
N ILE A 10 -14.82 -53.68 -23.63
CA ILE A 10 -14.12 -54.86 -24.16
C ILE A 10 -13.96 -54.69 -25.67
N LEU A 11 -12.71 -54.57 -26.14
CA LEU A 11 -12.34 -54.58 -27.54
C LEU A 11 -12.02 -56.03 -27.94
N GLU A 12 -12.96 -56.72 -28.59
CA GLU A 12 -12.89 -58.14 -28.93
C GLU A 12 -13.87 -58.42 -30.09
N ASP A 13 -13.42 -59.07 -31.16
CA ASP A 13 -14.25 -59.47 -32.33
C ASP A 13 -15.04 -60.74 -32.08
N ARG A 14 -14.58 -61.61 -31.20
CA ARG A 14 -15.25 -62.90 -30.87
C ARG A 14 -16.04 -62.80 -29.60
N PRO A 15 -17.40 -62.94 -29.68
CA PRO A 15 -18.25 -62.90 -28.49
C PRO A 15 -17.90 -63.91 -27.41
N GLU A 16 -17.43 -65.10 -27.81
CA GLU A 16 -17.10 -66.19 -26.87
C GLU A 16 -15.91 -65.81 -25.99
N ASP A 17 -14.88 -65.12 -26.57
CA ASP A 17 -13.71 -64.68 -25.83
C ASP A 17 -14.03 -63.55 -24.86
N ALA A 18 -14.95 -62.65 -25.23
CA ALA A 18 -15.48 -61.62 -24.33
C ALA A 18 -16.25 -62.25 -23.16
N GLU A 19 -17.11 -63.25 -23.40
CA GLU A 19 -17.80 -63.96 -22.34
C GLU A 19 -16.87 -64.69 -21.39
N LEU A 20 -15.80 -65.32 -21.92
CA LEU A 20 -14.77 -65.94 -21.10
C LEU A 20 -14.05 -64.97 -20.16
N ALA A 21 -13.69 -63.81 -20.69
CA ALA A 21 -13.09 -62.73 -19.89
C ALA A 21 -14.06 -62.22 -18.78
N LEU A 22 -15.34 -62.07 -19.11
CA LEU A 22 -16.36 -61.68 -18.14
C LEU A 22 -16.60 -62.75 -17.07
N HIS A 23 -16.53 -64.02 -17.44
CA HIS A 23 -16.61 -65.13 -16.49
C HIS A 23 -15.49 -65.07 -15.45
N GLU A 24 -14.25 -64.84 -15.90
CA GLU A 24 -13.10 -64.75 -15.00
C GLU A 24 -13.12 -63.47 -14.13
N LEU A 25 -13.64 -62.37 -14.64
CA LEU A 25 -13.88 -61.17 -13.81
C LEU A 25 -14.90 -61.44 -12.70
N ARG A 26 -16.02 -62.08 -13.04
CA ARG A 26 -17.04 -62.44 -12.04
C ARG A 26 -16.53 -63.43 -10.98
N ARG A 27 -15.64 -64.35 -11.41
CA ARG A 27 -14.97 -65.33 -10.52
C ARG A 27 -13.99 -64.63 -9.58
N ALA A 28 -13.34 -63.55 -10.06
CA ALA A 28 -12.44 -62.70 -9.26
C ALA A 28 -13.17 -61.75 -8.30
N GLY A 29 -14.53 -61.79 -8.25
CA GLY A 29 -15.33 -60.98 -7.31
C GLY A 29 -15.81 -59.63 -7.86
N PHE A 30 -15.68 -59.40 -9.16
CA PHE A 30 -16.22 -58.21 -9.83
C PHE A 30 -17.67 -58.44 -10.31
N ASP A 31 -18.43 -57.32 -10.47
CA ASP A 31 -19.73 -57.30 -11.11
C ASP A 31 -19.64 -56.36 -12.36
N PRO A 32 -19.26 -56.91 -13.54
CA PRO A 32 -18.97 -56.10 -14.70
C PRO A 32 -20.22 -55.62 -15.41
N ALA A 33 -20.42 -54.28 -15.47
CA ALA A 33 -21.26 -53.59 -16.43
C ALA A 33 -20.41 -53.34 -17.68
N TRP A 34 -20.70 -54.03 -18.78
CA TRP A 34 -19.79 -54.09 -19.90
C TRP A 34 -20.40 -53.72 -21.23
N ARG A 35 -19.54 -53.30 -22.15
CA ARG A 35 -19.85 -53.12 -23.57
C ARG A 35 -18.74 -53.69 -24.43
N ARG A 36 -19.09 -54.45 -25.48
CA ARG A 36 -18.17 -54.97 -26.47
C ARG A 36 -18.14 -54.05 -27.69
N VAL A 37 -16.95 -53.81 -28.23
CA VAL A 37 -16.68 -53.05 -29.45
C VAL A 37 -15.63 -53.81 -30.29
N ASP A 38 -15.63 -53.69 -31.60
CA ASP A 38 -14.73 -54.40 -32.52
C ASP A 38 -14.07 -53.49 -33.59
N ASP A 39 -14.39 -52.19 -33.60
CA ASP A 39 -13.81 -51.20 -34.51
C ASP A 39 -13.44 -49.87 -33.82
N ALA A 40 -12.71 -49.02 -34.55
CA ALA A 40 -12.20 -47.76 -34.02
C ALA A 40 -13.30 -46.71 -33.71
N GLU A 41 -14.37 -46.69 -34.53
CA GLU A 41 -15.45 -45.68 -34.36
C GLU A 41 -16.29 -46.00 -33.13
N THR A 42 -16.69 -47.25 -32.98
CA THR A 42 -17.43 -47.72 -31.81
C THR A 42 -16.60 -47.66 -30.54
N PHE A 43 -15.30 -47.95 -30.62
CA PHE A 43 -14.38 -47.80 -29.48
C PHE A 43 -14.32 -46.33 -29.05
N LYS A 44 -14.09 -45.39 -29.97
CA LYS A 44 -14.01 -43.96 -29.68
C LYS A 44 -15.34 -43.41 -29.13
N ALA A 45 -16.49 -43.84 -29.68
CA ALA A 45 -17.82 -43.41 -29.23
C ALA A 45 -18.16 -43.93 -27.82
N ASN A 46 -17.49 -44.97 -27.32
CA ASN A 46 -17.71 -45.55 -26.00
C ASN A 46 -16.56 -45.31 -25.01
N LEU A 47 -15.55 -44.48 -25.39
CA LEU A 47 -14.56 -44.00 -24.45
C LEU A 47 -15.21 -42.97 -23.48
N ASP A 48 -15.31 -43.39 -22.24
CA ASP A 48 -15.92 -42.58 -21.16
C ASP A 48 -14.91 -42.48 -20.02
N PRO A 49 -14.64 -41.26 -19.47
CA PRO A 49 -13.79 -41.09 -18.28
C PRO A 49 -14.22 -41.90 -17.06
N GLU A 50 -15.48 -42.35 -17.05
CA GLU A 50 -16.05 -43.15 -15.97
C GLU A 50 -15.82 -44.67 -16.13
N LEU A 51 -15.14 -45.13 -17.19
CA LEU A 51 -14.76 -46.52 -17.33
C LEU A 51 -13.71 -46.91 -16.29
N ASP A 52 -13.91 -48.08 -15.66
CA ASP A 52 -12.97 -48.60 -14.67
C ASP A 52 -11.88 -49.47 -15.34
N LEU A 53 -12.16 -50.02 -16.56
CA LEU A 53 -11.27 -50.93 -17.24
C LEU A 53 -11.51 -50.97 -18.75
N ILE A 54 -10.45 -51.09 -19.51
CA ILE A 54 -10.48 -51.51 -20.90
C ILE A 54 -9.77 -52.86 -21.01
N LEU A 55 -10.48 -53.84 -21.56
CA LEU A 55 -9.88 -55.14 -21.99
C LEU A 55 -9.76 -55.13 -23.51
N ALA A 56 -8.59 -55.39 -24.06
CA ALA A 56 -8.42 -55.37 -25.50
C ALA A 56 -7.71 -56.62 -25.99
N ASP A 57 -8.27 -57.29 -27.01
CA ASP A 57 -7.56 -58.33 -27.73
C ASP A 57 -6.43 -57.71 -28.58
N TYR A 58 -5.27 -58.32 -28.46
CA TYR A 58 -4.08 -57.86 -29.18
C TYR A 58 -4.19 -58.06 -30.70
N HIS A 59 -4.82 -59.15 -31.14
CA HIS A 59 -4.86 -59.57 -32.54
C HIS A 59 -6.26 -59.37 -33.14
N GLN A 60 -6.65 -58.13 -33.40
CA GLN A 60 -7.83 -57.86 -34.23
C GLN A 60 -7.44 -57.37 -35.61
N PRO A 61 -8.05 -57.92 -36.68
CA PRO A 61 -7.66 -57.60 -38.08
C PRO A 61 -7.83 -56.11 -38.47
N GLN A 62 -8.81 -55.41 -37.88
CA GLN A 62 -9.14 -54.04 -38.28
C GLN A 62 -8.70 -52.98 -37.27
N PHE A 63 -8.72 -53.29 -35.96
CA PHE A 63 -8.41 -52.34 -34.89
C PHE A 63 -7.80 -53.06 -33.67
N ASP A 64 -6.50 -53.02 -33.53
CA ASP A 64 -5.75 -53.72 -32.51
C ASP A 64 -5.65 -52.94 -31.16
N ALA A 65 -5.25 -53.66 -30.09
CA ALA A 65 -5.07 -53.08 -28.76
C ALA A 65 -4.07 -51.93 -28.73
N VAL A 66 -3.05 -51.90 -29.60
CA VAL A 66 -2.04 -50.81 -29.64
C VAL A 66 -2.66 -49.51 -30.14
N ARG A 67 -3.47 -49.58 -31.19
CA ARG A 67 -4.22 -48.46 -31.72
C ARG A 67 -5.28 -47.96 -30.72
N ALA A 68 -5.97 -48.88 -30.04
CA ALA A 68 -6.93 -48.55 -29.01
C ALA A 68 -6.29 -47.78 -27.83
N LEU A 69 -5.14 -48.28 -27.37
CA LEU A 69 -4.36 -47.62 -26.29
C LEU A 69 -3.88 -46.20 -26.72
N LYS A 70 -3.47 -46.04 -27.99
CA LYS A 70 -3.08 -44.76 -28.52
C LYS A 70 -4.26 -43.78 -28.55
N LEU A 71 -5.43 -44.18 -29.05
CA LEU A 71 -6.65 -43.37 -29.08
C LEU A 71 -7.09 -42.95 -27.68
N MET A 72 -7.04 -43.86 -26.70
CA MET A 72 -7.36 -43.52 -25.30
C MET A 72 -6.43 -42.43 -24.77
N LYS A 73 -5.12 -42.50 -25.04
CA LYS A 73 -4.14 -41.50 -24.61
C LYS A 73 -4.31 -40.16 -25.35
N GLU A 74 -4.62 -40.17 -26.65
CA GLU A 74 -4.91 -38.96 -27.43
C GLU A 74 -6.17 -38.27 -26.92
N ALA A 75 -7.13 -39.04 -26.37
CA ALA A 75 -8.30 -38.49 -25.69
C ALA A 75 -7.99 -37.94 -24.27
N GLY A 76 -6.74 -38.01 -23.78
CA GLY A 76 -6.33 -37.54 -22.45
C GLY A 76 -6.83 -38.43 -21.30
N LEU A 77 -7.24 -39.69 -21.58
CA LEU A 77 -7.81 -40.60 -20.59
C LEU A 77 -6.72 -41.52 -20.01
N ASP A 78 -6.80 -41.82 -18.72
CA ASP A 78 -5.91 -42.73 -17.98
C ASP A 78 -6.73 -43.87 -17.37
N ILE A 79 -7.36 -44.66 -18.26
CA ILE A 79 -8.19 -45.79 -17.86
C ILE A 79 -7.30 -47.05 -17.78
N PRO A 80 -7.44 -47.92 -16.75
CA PRO A 80 -6.73 -49.21 -16.69
C PRO A 80 -6.94 -49.99 -17.97
N PHE A 81 -5.83 -50.35 -18.63
CA PHE A 81 -5.84 -51.03 -19.92
C PHE A 81 -5.08 -52.36 -19.83
N VAL A 82 -5.82 -53.45 -19.98
CA VAL A 82 -5.26 -54.81 -19.94
C VAL A 82 -5.43 -55.46 -21.30
N ILE A 83 -4.32 -55.99 -21.81
CA ILE A 83 -4.31 -56.65 -23.10
C ILE A 83 -4.50 -58.16 -22.89
N VAL A 84 -5.39 -58.77 -23.66
CA VAL A 84 -5.61 -60.21 -23.69
C VAL A 84 -5.17 -60.74 -25.07
N SER A 85 -4.39 -61.81 -25.15
CA SER A 85 -3.88 -62.31 -26.44
C SER A 85 -3.84 -63.83 -26.48
N GLY A 86 -4.09 -64.41 -27.66
CA GLY A 86 -4.00 -65.83 -27.92
C GLY A 86 -2.61 -66.32 -28.39
N ALA A 87 -1.68 -65.43 -28.71
CA ALA A 87 -0.37 -65.78 -29.22
C ALA A 87 0.72 -65.70 -28.12
N VAL A 88 1.57 -66.70 -28.03
CA VAL A 88 2.72 -66.73 -27.14
C VAL A 88 3.92 -66.06 -27.83
N GLY A 89 4.35 -64.92 -27.29
CA GLY A 89 5.56 -64.22 -27.71
C GLY A 89 5.97 -63.17 -26.65
N ASP A 90 7.07 -63.42 -25.95
CA ASP A 90 7.56 -62.52 -24.87
C ASP A 90 7.83 -61.09 -25.37
N ASP A 91 8.22 -60.95 -26.64
CA ASP A 91 8.52 -59.63 -27.24
C ASP A 91 7.28 -58.73 -27.39
N LEU A 92 6.10 -59.30 -27.65
CA LEU A 92 4.83 -58.59 -27.82
C LEU A 92 4.26 -58.08 -26.48
N ALA A 93 4.37 -58.93 -25.44
CA ALA A 93 3.96 -58.57 -24.08
C ALA A 93 4.79 -57.38 -23.54
N VAL A 94 6.12 -57.42 -23.75
CA VAL A 94 7.04 -56.37 -23.36
C VAL A 94 6.78 -55.07 -24.14
N ALA A 95 6.50 -55.18 -25.44
CA ALA A 95 6.19 -54.01 -26.30
C ALA A 95 4.89 -53.33 -25.85
N ALA A 96 3.85 -54.08 -25.53
CA ALA A 96 2.55 -53.55 -25.09
C ALA A 96 2.65 -52.82 -23.75
N VAL A 97 3.37 -53.36 -22.77
CA VAL A 97 3.62 -52.72 -21.48
C VAL A 97 4.49 -51.47 -21.64
N ARG A 98 5.53 -51.51 -22.50
CA ARG A 98 6.35 -50.32 -22.83
C ARG A 98 5.55 -49.20 -23.47
N GLN A 99 4.50 -49.54 -24.22
CA GLN A 99 3.59 -48.56 -24.80
C GLN A 99 2.54 -48.02 -23.80
N GLY A 100 2.50 -48.58 -22.57
CA GLY A 100 1.74 -48.07 -21.46
C GLY A 100 0.43 -48.84 -21.16
N ALA A 101 0.27 -50.06 -21.64
CA ALA A 101 -0.72 -50.99 -21.07
C ALA A 101 -0.35 -51.33 -19.63
N ASN A 102 -1.38 -51.54 -18.76
CA ASN A 102 -1.12 -51.86 -17.36
C ASN A 102 -0.70 -53.30 -17.13
N ASP A 103 -1.23 -54.23 -17.91
CA ASP A 103 -0.86 -55.63 -17.84
C ASP A 103 -1.20 -56.33 -19.15
N TYR A 104 -0.74 -57.59 -19.26
CA TYR A 104 -0.93 -58.49 -20.40
C TYR A 104 -1.27 -59.88 -19.91
N VAL A 105 -2.31 -60.50 -20.48
CA VAL A 105 -2.80 -61.83 -20.10
C VAL A 105 -2.94 -62.70 -21.34
N LEU A 106 -2.36 -63.91 -21.28
CA LEU A 106 -2.54 -64.90 -22.33
C LEU A 106 -3.91 -65.59 -22.22
N LYS A 107 -4.62 -65.82 -23.35
CA LYS A 107 -5.91 -66.52 -23.39
C LYS A 107 -5.85 -67.95 -22.82
N ASP A 108 -4.70 -68.64 -22.95
CA ASP A 108 -4.44 -69.97 -22.34
C ASP A 108 -4.26 -69.89 -20.81
N ARG A 109 -3.97 -68.71 -20.27
CA ARG A 109 -3.82 -68.41 -18.84
C ARG A 109 -4.82 -67.39 -18.33
N ILE A 110 -5.99 -67.35 -18.93
CA ILE A 110 -7.02 -66.34 -18.64
C ILE A 110 -7.43 -66.28 -17.15
N GLY A 111 -7.23 -67.39 -16.40
CA GLY A 111 -7.45 -67.40 -14.95
C GLY A 111 -6.64 -66.38 -14.15
N ARG A 112 -5.60 -65.74 -14.76
CA ARG A 112 -4.85 -64.61 -14.16
C ARG A 112 -5.49 -63.27 -14.39
N LEU A 113 -6.55 -63.19 -15.23
CA LEU A 113 -7.17 -61.91 -15.62
C LEU A 113 -7.67 -61.14 -14.40
N GLY A 114 -8.27 -61.81 -13.46
CA GLY A 114 -8.78 -61.16 -12.23
C GLY A 114 -7.67 -60.47 -11.44
N THR A 115 -6.50 -61.12 -11.29
CA THR A 115 -5.34 -60.54 -10.60
C THR A 115 -4.73 -59.38 -11.41
N ALA A 116 -4.60 -59.54 -12.74
CA ALA A 116 -4.10 -58.50 -13.63
C ALA A 116 -4.97 -57.22 -13.58
N VAL A 117 -6.28 -57.38 -13.64
CA VAL A 117 -7.25 -56.31 -13.54
C VAL A 117 -7.20 -55.62 -12.16
N GLN A 118 -7.13 -56.42 -11.08
CA GLN A 118 -7.02 -55.88 -9.74
C GLN A 118 -5.76 -55.00 -9.57
N ASN A 119 -4.60 -55.48 -10.07
CA ASN A 119 -3.35 -54.72 -10.06
C ASN A 119 -3.44 -53.46 -10.95
N ALA A 120 -4.03 -53.57 -12.14
CA ALA A 120 -4.20 -52.43 -13.06
C ALA A 120 -5.04 -51.31 -12.43
N ILE A 121 -6.15 -51.65 -11.81
CA ILE A 121 -7.03 -50.71 -11.11
C ILE A 121 -6.29 -50.09 -9.92
N GLN A 122 -5.60 -50.90 -9.11
CA GLN A 122 -4.86 -50.41 -7.96
C GLN A 122 -3.74 -49.40 -8.36
N GLN A 123 -3.01 -49.72 -9.43
CA GLN A 123 -1.98 -48.80 -9.98
C GLN A 123 -2.58 -47.50 -10.50
N ALA A 124 -3.72 -47.55 -11.21
CA ALA A 124 -4.41 -46.37 -11.69
C ALA A 124 -4.92 -45.48 -10.52
N ASP A 125 -5.53 -46.11 -9.51
CA ASP A 125 -5.96 -45.41 -8.28
C ASP A 125 -4.78 -44.74 -7.57
N LEU A 126 -3.63 -45.40 -7.48
CA LEU A 126 -2.44 -44.82 -6.87
C LEU A 126 -1.93 -43.61 -7.66
N ARG A 127 -1.83 -43.71 -9.00
CA ARG A 127 -1.42 -42.59 -9.86
C ARG A 127 -2.40 -41.41 -9.73
N ARG A 128 -3.71 -41.69 -9.72
CA ARG A 128 -4.73 -40.66 -9.56
C ARG A 128 -4.60 -39.92 -8.21
N ARG A 129 -4.41 -40.67 -7.11
CA ARG A 129 -4.20 -40.06 -5.77
C ARG A 129 -2.90 -39.26 -5.75
N GLN A 130 -1.85 -39.73 -6.35
CA GLN A 130 -0.57 -39.02 -6.42
C GLN A 130 -0.72 -37.69 -7.20
N ARG A 131 -1.42 -37.70 -8.35
CA ARG A 131 -1.67 -36.47 -9.13
C ARG A 131 -2.52 -35.47 -8.34
N LEU A 132 -3.59 -35.93 -7.68
CA LEU A 132 -4.44 -35.07 -6.85
C LEU A 132 -3.64 -34.49 -5.66
N ALA A 133 -2.83 -35.30 -4.99
CA ALA A 133 -1.99 -34.81 -3.91
C ALA A 133 -0.94 -33.82 -4.41
N GLN A 134 -0.33 -34.05 -5.55
CA GLN A 134 0.62 -33.14 -6.17
C GLN A 134 -0.04 -31.80 -6.53
N SER A 135 -1.21 -31.84 -7.19
CA SER A 135 -1.97 -30.63 -7.53
C SER A 135 -2.43 -29.86 -6.28
N ALA A 136 -2.83 -30.57 -5.22
CA ALA A 136 -3.19 -29.94 -3.95
C ALA A 136 -1.98 -29.26 -3.28
N LEU A 137 -0.79 -29.90 -3.34
CA LEU A 137 0.45 -29.32 -2.82
C LEU A 137 0.87 -28.07 -3.62
N GLU A 138 0.77 -28.12 -4.95
CA GLU A 138 1.05 -26.98 -5.82
C GLU A 138 0.09 -25.83 -5.55
N HIS A 139 -1.20 -26.11 -5.38
CA HIS A 139 -2.18 -25.11 -5.00
C HIS A 139 -1.87 -24.50 -3.64
N GLN A 140 -1.58 -25.32 -2.64
CA GLN A 140 -1.20 -24.85 -1.29
C GLN A 140 0.08 -24.01 -1.28
N ALA A 141 1.05 -24.33 -2.14
CA ALA A 141 2.29 -23.55 -2.24
C ALA A 141 2.07 -22.13 -2.81
N LEU A 142 1.03 -21.94 -3.62
CA LEU A 142 0.80 -20.70 -4.37
C LEU A 142 -0.42 -19.90 -3.91
N HIS A 143 -1.26 -20.44 -3.01
CA HIS A 143 -2.49 -19.80 -2.53
C HIS A 143 -2.52 -19.65 -1.01
N ASP A 144 -3.24 -18.64 -0.54
CA ASP A 144 -3.50 -18.41 0.88
C ASP A 144 -4.59 -19.35 1.39
N SER A 145 -4.36 -20.06 2.48
CA SER A 145 -5.25 -21.09 3.00
C SER A 145 -6.58 -20.56 3.57
N LEU A 146 -6.67 -19.27 3.92
CA LEU A 146 -7.89 -18.68 4.48
C LEU A 146 -8.82 -18.16 3.39
N THR A 147 -8.27 -17.49 2.38
CA THR A 147 -9.03 -16.74 1.37
C THR A 147 -9.04 -17.41 0.00
N ASP A 148 -8.20 -18.44 -0.20
CA ASP A 148 -7.98 -19.12 -1.49
C ASP A 148 -7.47 -18.19 -2.61
N LEU A 149 -7.06 -16.98 -2.27
CA LEU A 149 -6.40 -16.07 -3.19
C LEU A 149 -4.94 -16.48 -3.44
N PRO A 150 -4.33 -16.09 -4.55
CA PRO A 150 -2.87 -16.13 -4.72
C PRO A 150 -2.15 -15.63 -3.48
N ASN A 151 -1.04 -16.26 -3.11
CA ASN A 151 -0.22 -15.83 -1.99
C ASN A 151 0.93 -14.90 -2.45
N ARG A 152 1.78 -14.47 -1.51
CA ARG A 152 2.95 -13.61 -1.77
C ARG A 152 3.89 -14.19 -2.83
N LEU A 153 4.08 -15.52 -2.86
CA LEU A 153 4.97 -16.16 -3.83
C LEU A 153 4.41 -16.02 -5.24
N MET A 154 3.14 -16.36 -5.44
CA MET A 154 2.51 -16.34 -6.75
C MET A 154 2.46 -14.93 -7.38
N ILE A 155 2.10 -13.91 -6.61
CA ILE A 155 2.06 -12.53 -7.15
C ILE A 155 3.46 -12.00 -7.44
N ARG A 156 4.47 -12.40 -6.66
CA ARG A 156 5.87 -12.03 -6.92
C ARG A 156 6.37 -12.66 -8.22
N GLU A 157 6.12 -13.94 -8.45
CA GLU A 157 6.50 -14.62 -9.69
C GLU A 157 5.82 -14.00 -10.92
N GLU A 158 4.54 -13.62 -10.80
CA GLU A 158 3.82 -12.95 -11.87
C GLU A 158 4.36 -11.55 -12.16
N LEU A 159 4.70 -10.79 -11.11
CA LEU A 159 5.31 -9.47 -11.24
C LEU A 159 6.70 -9.57 -11.90
N ASP A 160 7.54 -10.54 -11.47
CA ASP A 160 8.86 -10.78 -12.08
C ASP A 160 8.73 -11.17 -13.57
N ARG A 161 7.70 -11.95 -13.94
CA ARG A 161 7.40 -12.30 -15.32
C ARG A 161 6.99 -11.05 -16.13
N THR A 162 6.12 -10.23 -15.58
CA THR A 162 5.63 -8.99 -16.23
C THR A 162 6.79 -8.01 -16.47
N ILE A 163 7.67 -7.84 -15.46
CA ILE A 163 8.91 -7.04 -15.60
C ILE A 163 9.82 -7.63 -16.67
N GLY A 164 9.99 -8.95 -16.69
CA GLY A 164 10.83 -9.64 -17.68
C GLY A 164 10.38 -9.46 -19.14
N HIS A 165 9.10 -9.21 -19.36
CA HIS A 165 8.56 -8.85 -20.70
C HIS A 165 8.75 -7.35 -21.04
N GLY A 166 9.20 -6.53 -20.11
CA GLY A 166 9.43 -5.08 -20.30
C GLY A 166 8.14 -4.26 -20.39
N THR A 167 7.00 -4.81 -19.97
CA THR A 167 5.72 -4.11 -19.95
C THR A 167 5.57 -3.29 -18.67
N THR A 168 4.98 -2.09 -18.79
CA THR A 168 4.65 -1.26 -17.62
C THR A 168 3.73 -2.04 -16.69
N ALA A 169 3.94 -1.93 -15.38
CA ALA A 169 3.07 -2.57 -14.39
C ALA A 169 3.00 -1.73 -13.12
N SER A 170 1.87 -1.77 -12.43
CA SER A 170 1.72 -1.18 -11.10
C SER A 170 1.41 -2.25 -10.06
N LEU A 171 2.13 -2.19 -8.94
CA LEU A 171 1.86 -2.96 -7.73
C LEU A 171 1.19 -2.06 -6.71
N LEU A 172 0.03 -2.48 -6.23
CA LEU A 172 -0.69 -1.84 -5.13
C LEU A 172 -0.58 -2.75 -3.90
N LEU A 173 -0.18 -2.20 -2.77
CA LEU A 173 -0.29 -2.86 -1.46
C LEU A 173 -1.43 -2.22 -0.68
N LEU A 174 -2.34 -3.05 -0.19
CA LEU A 174 -3.50 -2.64 0.58
C LEU A 174 -3.44 -3.28 1.96
N ASP A 175 -3.71 -2.49 2.98
CA ASP A 175 -3.78 -2.92 4.37
C ASP A 175 -5.08 -2.40 4.99
N ILE A 176 -5.76 -3.25 5.77
CA ILE A 176 -7.02 -2.88 6.45
C ILE A 176 -6.68 -2.13 7.72
N ASP A 177 -7.12 -0.87 7.81
CA ASP A 177 -6.84 -0.04 8.97
C ASP A 177 -7.49 -0.61 10.24
N ASN A 178 -6.75 -0.59 11.34
CA ASN A 178 -7.20 -1.02 12.67
C ASN A 178 -7.73 -2.47 12.75
N PHE A 179 -7.33 -3.37 11.83
CA PHE A 179 -7.78 -4.76 11.81
C PHE A 179 -7.49 -5.51 13.13
N LYS A 180 -6.42 -5.15 13.81
CA LYS A 180 -6.11 -5.70 15.13
C LYS A 180 -7.19 -5.36 16.16
N GLU A 181 -7.73 -4.15 16.15
CA GLU A 181 -8.80 -3.72 17.07
C GLU A 181 -10.09 -4.49 16.80
N ILE A 182 -10.37 -4.84 15.55
CA ILE A 182 -11.49 -5.70 15.18
C ILE A 182 -11.30 -7.09 15.79
N ASN A 183 -10.11 -7.69 15.65
CA ASN A 183 -9.80 -8.99 16.25
C ASN A 183 -9.86 -8.96 17.79
N ASP A 184 -9.33 -7.91 18.42
CA ASP A 184 -9.31 -7.78 19.88
C ASP A 184 -10.73 -7.56 20.44
N SER A 185 -11.62 -6.90 19.69
CA SER A 185 -12.99 -6.58 20.13
C SER A 185 -14.00 -7.68 19.83
N PHE A 186 -13.88 -8.35 18.68
CA PHE A 186 -14.89 -9.29 18.17
C PHE A 186 -14.37 -10.72 18.00
N GLY A 187 -13.07 -10.95 18.24
CA GLY A 187 -12.43 -12.26 18.12
C GLY A 187 -11.95 -12.58 16.69
N HIS A 188 -10.94 -13.44 16.59
CA HIS A 188 -10.29 -13.82 15.31
C HIS A 188 -11.25 -14.47 14.29
N GLN A 189 -12.32 -15.13 14.74
CA GLN A 189 -13.29 -15.75 13.83
C GLN A 189 -14.00 -14.72 12.97
N LEU A 190 -14.38 -13.56 13.54
CA LEU A 190 -15.00 -12.48 12.78
C LEU A 190 -14.00 -11.82 11.83
N GLY A 191 -12.74 -11.62 12.26
CA GLY A 191 -11.67 -11.17 11.38
C GLY A 191 -11.44 -12.09 10.18
N ASP A 192 -11.47 -13.42 10.39
CA ASP A 192 -11.35 -14.40 9.31
C ASP A 192 -12.52 -14.33 8.31
N ILE A 193 -13.75 -14.12 8.80
CA ILE A 193 -14.94 -13.93 7.95
C ILE A 193 -14.77 -12.65 7.12
N LEU A 194 -14.34 -11.56 7.72
CA LEU A 194 -14.07 -10.29 7.04
C LEU A 194 -13.04 -10.48 5.92
N LEU A 195 -11.88 -11.09 6.21
CA LEU A 195 -10.83 -11.32 5.23
C LEU A 195 -11.29 -12.16 4.03
N ARG A 196 -12.16 -13.17 4.25
CA ARG A 196 -12.77 -13.95 3.16
C ARG A 196 -13.70 -13.14 2.27
N GLN A 197 -14.30 -12.05 2.78
CA GLN A 197 -15.22 -11.20 2.01
C GLN A 197 -14.48 -10.07 1.26
N VAL A 198 -13.30 -9.63 1.76
CA VAL A 198 -12.52 -8.56 1.14
C VAL A 198 -12.09 -8.93 -0.28
N GLY A 199 -11.50 -10.11 -0.48
CA GLY A 199 -11.01 -10.56 -1.78
C GLY A 199 -12.07 -10.51 -2.89
N PRO A 200 -13.22 -11.16 -2.75
CA PRO A 200 -14.32 -11.09 -3.71
C PRO A 200 -14.79 -9.66 -4.00
N ARG A 201 -14.93 -8.82 -2.97
CA ARG A 201 -15.39 -7.44 -3.10
C ARG A 201 -14.40 -6.57 -3.90
N LEU A 202 -13.09 -6.74 -3.67
CA LEU A 202 -12.06 -6.09 -4.48
C LEU A 202 -12.06 -6.60 -5.92
N ARG A 203 -12.30 -7.91 -6.12
CA ARG A 203 -12.32 -8.54 -7.44
C ARG A 203 -13.39 -7.95 -8.37
N GLU A 204 -14.53 -7.53 -7.85
CA GLU A 204 -15.62 -6.90 -8.61
C GLU A 204 -15.19 -5.57 -9.28
N ARG A 205 -14.14 -4.93 -8.81
CA ARG A 205 -13.60 -3.68 -9.35
C ARG A 205 -12.36 -3.85 -10.22
N LEU A 206 -11.91 -5.09 -10.39
CA LEU A 206 -10.70 -5.41 -11.12
C LEU A 206 -11.02 -6.09 -12.46
N GLU A 207 -10.23 -5.79 -13.48
CA GLU A 207 -10.29 -6.49 -14.76
C GLU A 207 -9.78 -7.93 -14.66
N VAL A 208 -10.10 -8.78 -15.61
CA VAL A 208 -9.70 -10.19 -15.63
C VAL A 208 -8.18 -10.36 -15.66
N ALA A 209 -7.46 -9.45 -16.33
CA ALA A 209 -6.00 -9.46 -16.43
C ALA A 209 -5.29 -9.08 -15.11
N ASN A 210 -6.02 -8.47 -14.17
CA ASN A 210 -5.45 -8.03 -12.90
C ASN A 210 -5.39 -9.20 -11.90
N MET A 211 -4.30 -9.30 -11.16
CA MET A 211 -4.14 -10.29 -10.10
C MET A 211 -4.36 -9.65 -8.73
N ILE A 212 -5.08 -10.35 -7.87
CA ILE A 212 -5.18 -10.03 -6.44
C ILE A 212 -4.59 -11.18 -5.63
N ALA A 213 -3.82 -10.87 -4.61
CA ALA A 213 -3.20 -11.80 -3.69
C ALA A 213 -3.38 -11.36 -2.24
N ARG A 214 -3.36 -12.31 -1.30
CA ARG A 214 -3.21 -12.02 0.12
C ARG A 214 -1.78 -12.33 0.56
N LEU A 215 -1.13 -11.35 1.20
CA LEU A 215 0.27 -11.47 1.61
C LEU A 215 0.44 -12.09 3.01
N GLY A 216 -0.61 -12.01 3.82
CA GLY A 216 -0.69 -12.47 5.21
C GLY A 216 -1.36 -11.42 6.09
N GLY A 217 -1.88 -11.81 7.26
CA GLY A 217 -2.59 -10.87 8.14
C GLY A 217 -3.74 -10.17 7.43
N ASP A 218 -3.73 -8.86 7.44
CA ASP A 218 -4.66 -7.91 6.83
C ASP A 218 -4.15 -7.28 5.51
N GLU A 219 -3.01 -7.78 5.00
CA GLU A 219 -2.36 -7.25 3.81
C GLU A 219 -2.79 -7.98 2.53
N PHE A 220 -3.17 -7.20 1.52
CA PHE A 220 -3.45 -7.65 0.16
C PHE A 220 -2.53 -6.95 -0.84
N ALA A 221 -2.27 -7.61 -1.96
CA ALA A 221 -1.52 -7.05 -3.07
C ALA A 221 -2.33 -7.15 -4.37
N ILE A 222 -2.26 -6.13 -5.20
CA ILE A 222 -2.92 -6.11 -6.50
C ILE A 222 -1.87 -5.76 -7.56
N LEU A 223 -1.75 -6.62 -8.56
CA LEU A 223 -0.91 -6.39 -9.74
C LEU A 223 -1.78 -5.95 -10.90
N LEU A 224 -1.42 -4.82 -11.49
CA LEU A 224 -2.06 -4.22 -12.64
C LEU A 224 -1.07 -4.22 -13.81
N PRO A 225 -1.13 -5.20 -14.73
CA PRO A 225 -0.36 -5.15 -15.97
C PRO A 225 -0.76 -3.94 -16.82
N ASP A 226 0.18 -3.42 -17.60
CA ASP A 226 0.00 -2.26 -18.51
C ASP A 226 -0.52 -0.97 -17.84
N ALA A 227 -0.39 -0.84 -16.50
CA ALA A 227 -0.85 0.30 -15.74
C ALA A 227 0.30 1.22 -15.32
N ASN A 228 0.11 2.53 -15.48
CA ASN A 228 0.96 3.58 -14.95
C ASN A 228 0.40 4.14 -13.62
N ALA A 229 1.13 5.07 -12.98
CA ALA A 229 0.74 5.65 -11.70
C ALA A 229 -0.65 6.32 -11.72
N VAL A 230 -1.06 6.93 -12.85
CA VAL A 230 -2.36 7.61 -12.98
C VAL A 230 -3.50 6.59 -13.02
N SER A 231 -3.39 5.57 -13.88
CA SER A 231 -4.40 4.50 -13.97
C SER A 231 -4.45 3.68 -12.68
N ALA A 232 -3.30 3.38 -12.07
CA ALA A 232 -3.24 2.70 -10.78
C ALA A 232 -3.92 3.49 -9.66
N SER A 233 -3.78 4.83 -9.65
CA SER A 233 -4.47 5.71 -8.68
C SER A 233 -5.99 5.71 -8.87
N GLN A 234 -6.48 5.60 -10.10
CA GLN A 234 -7.92 5.46 -10.37
C GLN A 234 -8.47 4.13 -9.86
N VAL A 235 -7.73 3.04 -10.09
CA VAL A 235 -8.07 1.71 -9.56
C VAL A 235 -8.06 1.72 -8.04
N ALA A 236 -7.02 2.27 -7.39
CA ALA A 236 -6.92 2.37 -5.93
C ALA A 236 -8.12 3.08 -5.31
N ARG A 237 -8.56 4.18 -5.91
CA ARG A 237 -9.77 4.90 -5.47
C ARG A 237 -11.03 4.04 -5.59
N GLY A 238 -11.18 3.30 -6.70
CA GLY A 238 -12.30 2.37 -6.89
C GLY A 238 -12.30 1.21 -5.90
N LEU A 239 -11.11 0.70 -5.52
CA LEU A 239 -10.96 -0.34 -4.50
C LEU A 239 -11.34 0.17 -3.11
N LEU A 240 -10.91 1.38 -2.72
CA LEU A 240 -11.31 1.99 -1.45
C LEU A 240 -12.83 2.18 -1.38
N GLN A 241 -13.45 2.73 -2.42
CA GLN A 241 -14.90 2.86 -2.50
C GLN A 241 -15.65 1.51 -2.39
N ALA A 242 -15.08 0.43 -2.91
CA ALA A 242 -15.67 -0.90 -2.76
C ALA A 242 -15.68 -1.37 -1.29
N LEU A 243 -14.73 -0.91 -0.49
CA LEU A 243 -14.61 -1.29 0.94
C LEU A 243 -15.49 -0.42 1.87
N GLU A 244 -15.98 0.74 1.43
CA GLU A 244 -16.85 1.63 2.24
C GLU A 244 -18.19 0.97 2.64
N GLY A 245 -18.66 -0.02 1.89
CA GLY A 245 -19.91 -0.72 2.21
C GLY A 245 -19.75 -1.69 3.38
N PRO A 246 -20.80 -1.90 4.22
CA PRO A 246 -20.73 -2.77 5.37
C PRO A 246 -20.40 -4.22 4.99
N PHE A 247 -19.57 -4.87 5.79
CA PHE A 247 -19.30 -6.30 5.74
C PHE A 247 -20.25 -7.02 6.68
N LEU A 248 -21.10 -7.89 6.14
CA LEU A 248 -22.13 -8.55 6.90
C LEU A 248 -21.64 -9.89 7.46
N SER A 249 -21.79 -10.09 8.75
CA SER A 249 -21.73 -11.37 9.44
C SER A 249 -23.08 -11.62 10.12
N GLU A 250 -23.39 -12.85 10.54
CA GLU A 250 -24.71 -13.25 11.07
C GLU A 250 -25.29 -12.26 12.08
N ASP A 251 -24.47 -11.66 12.95
CA ASP A 251 -24.90 -10.75 14.02
C ASP A 251 -24.31 -9.34 13.95
N HIS A 252 -23.40 -9.04 12.97
CA HIS A 252 -22.66 -7.77 12.93
C HIS A 252 -22.56 -7.22 11.52
N ALA A 253 -22.63 -5.89 11.42
CA ALA A 253 -22.24 -5.13 10.23
C ALA A 253 -20.97 -4.33 10.57
N LEU A 254 -19.86 -4.65 9.91
CA LEU A 254 -18.58 -3.97 10.12
C LEU A 254 -18.30 -3.01 8.97
N GLU A 255 -17.93 -1.79 9.31
CA GLU A 255 -17.36 -0.82 8.37
C GLU A 255 -15.84 -0.81 8.57
N ILE A 256 -15.10 -0.84 7.47
CA ILE A 256 -13.65 -0.81 7.48
C ILE A 256 -13.13 0.29 6.57
N THR A 257 -11.96 0.79 6.90
CA THR A 257 -11.13 1.60 6.00
C THR A 257 -9.87 0.83 5.63
N ALA A 258 -9.21 1.26 4.57
CA ALA A 258 -7.97 0.65 4.13
C ALA A 258 -7.02 1.73 3.59
N SER A 259 -5.74 1.44 3.66
CA SER A 259 -4.67 2.28 3.12
C SER A 259 -3.98 1.57 1.96
N ILE A 260 -3.75 2.28 0.83
CA ILE A 260 -3.14 1.70 -0.37
C ILE A 260 -1.85 2.43 -0.72
N GLY A 261 -0.75 1.68 -0.90
CA GLY A 261 0.50 2.17 -1.46
C GLY A 261 0.71 1.69 -2.88
N ILE A 262 1.18 2.55 -3.78
CA ILE A 262 1.33 2.28 -5.22
C ILE A 262 2.80 2.43 -5.63
N ALA A 263 3.35 1.40 -6.26
CA ALA A 263 4.65 1.46 -6.94
C ALA A 263 4.52 0.96 -8.39
N THR A 264 5.21 1.64 -9.33
CA THR A 264 5.07 1.42 -10.78
C THR A 264 6.41 1.03 -11.41
N TYR A 265 6.42 0.02 -12.24
CA TYR A 265 7.53 -0.33 -13.13
C TYR A 265 7.38 0.42 -14.46
N PRO A 266 8.46 1.00 -15.03
CA PRO A 266 9.84 1.01 -14.51
C PRO A 266 10.15 2.19 -13.55
N ASP A 267 9.27 3.18 -13.40
CA ASP A 267 9.53 4.46 -12.76
C ASP A 267 9.97 4.31 -11.28
N HIS A 268 9.35 3.36 -10.59
CA HIS A 268 9.60 3.11 -9.16
C HIS A 268 10.40 1.82 -8.93
N GLY A 269 11.18 1.32 -9.89
CA GLY A 269 12.08 0.19 -9.68
C GLY A 269 12.13 -0.81 -10.82
N GLY A 270 13.26 -1.55 -10.90
CA GLY A 270 13.54 -2.54 -11.92
C GLY A 270 13.35 -4.01 -11.48
N SER A 271 12.89 -4.27 -10.25
CA SER A 271 12.65 -5.61 -9.72
C SER A 271 11.39 -5.67 -8.87
N ALA A 272 10.79 -6.86 -8.76
CA ALA A 272 9.63 -7.08 -7.91
C ALA A 272 9.92 -6.68 -6.45
N GLU A 273 11.06 -7.07 -5.90
CA GLU A 273 11.46 -6.76 -4.53
C GLU A 273 11.46 -5.24 -4.25
N MET A 274 12.02 -4.47 -5.20
CA MET A 274 12.06 -3.01 -5.10
C MET A 274 10.67 -2.38 -5.17
N LEU A 275 9.79 -2.92 -6.03
CA LEU A 275 8.40 -2.44 -6.12
C LEU A 275 7.60 -2.76 -4.86
N PHE A 276 7.78 -3.95 -4.25
CA PHE A 276 7.17 -4.28 -2.97
C PHE A 276 7.61 -3.31 -1.87
N GLN A 277 8.92 -3.10 -1.72
CA GLN A 277 9.46 -2.16 -0.73
C GLN A 277 8.91 -0.74 -0.93
N ARG A 278 8.86 -0.25 -2.17
CA ARG A 278 8.38 1.10 -2.48
C ARG A 278 6.89 1.26 -2.34
N ALA A 279 6.12 0.23 -2.67
CA ALA A 279 4.68 0.23 -2.41
C ALA A 279 4.38 0.19 -0.89
N GLU A 280 5.19 -0.51 -0.08
CA GLU A 280 5.07 -0.50 1.39
C GLU A 280 5.35 0.90 1.97
N VAL A 281 6.39 1.58 1.49
CA VAL A 281 6.68 2.98 1.87
C VAL A 281 5.48 3.88 1.55
N ALA A 282 4.93 3.77 0.33
CA ALA A 282 3.77 4.56 -0.06
C ALA A 282 2.53 4.23 0.78
N MET A 283 2.29 2.95 1.10
CA MET A 283 1.19 2.52 1.96
C MET A 283 1.30 3.11 3.37
N TYR A 284 2.52 3.17 3.91
CA TYR A 284 2.75 3.83 5.20
C TYR A 284 2.44 5.34 5.17
N VAL A 285 2.75 6.03 4.07
CA VAL A 285 2.36 7.44 3.85
C VAL A 285 0.84 7.57 3.83
N ALA A 286 0.14 6.69 3.09
CA ALA A 286 -1.32 6.68 3.04
C ALA A 286 -1.96 6.50 4.42
N LYS A 287 -1.45 5.58 5.26
CA LYS A 287 -1.91 5.36 6.64
C LYS A 287 -1.80 6.63 7.51
N ARG A 288 -0.69 7.36 7.38
CA ARG A 288 -0.48 8.60 8.15
C ARG A 288 -1.39 9.74 7.71
N SER A 289 -1.89 9.71 6.49
CA SER A 289 -2.78 10.72 5.91
C SER A 289 -4.27 10.44 6.17
N GLY A 290 -4.59 9.45 7.01
CA GLY A 290 -5.96 9.17 7.45
C GLY A 290 -6.78 8.24 6.55
N GLY A 291 -6.14 7.25 5.91
CA GLY A 291 -6.85 6.21 5.15
C GLY A 291 -7.19 6.65 3.72
N ALA A 292 -6.23 6.56 2.83
CA ALA A 292 -6.35 6.92 1.43
C ALA A 292 -5.37 6.06 0.60
N TYR A 293 -4.99 6.52 -0.55
CA TYR A 293 -3.88 5.93 -1.29
C TYR A 293 -2.74 6.93 -1.48
N ALA A 294 -1.52 6.42 -1.61
CA ALA A 294 -0.36 7.20 -2.00
C ALA A 294 0.43 6.49 -3.10
N VAL A 295 0.98 7.28 -4.03
CA VAL A 295 1.97 6.80 -5.00
C VAL A 295 3.35 7.01 -4.38
N TYR A 296 4.23 6.02 -4.52
CA TYR A 296 5.60 6.13 -4.03
C TYR A 296 6.29 7.39 -4.57
N ARG A 297 6.98 8.06 -3.68
CA ARG A 297 7.87 9.19 -3.99
C ARG A 297 9.20 8.96 -3.30
N PRO A 298 10.33 9.20 -3.97
CA PRO A 298 11.65 9.05 -3.35
C PRO A 298 11.85 9.90 -2.09
N GLU A 299 11.17 11.07 -2.03
CA GLU A 299 11.19 11.95 -0.86
C GLU A 299 10.54 11.36 0.39
N ASP A 300 9.66 10.38 0.22
CA ASP A 300 8.96 9.70 1.31
C ASP A 300 9.70 8.44 1.79
N ASP A 301 10.76 8.00 1.05
CA ASP A 301 11.47 6.75 1.34
C ASP A 301 12.51 6.91 2.46
N PRO A 302 12.27 6.31 3.64
CA PRO A 302 13.23 6.36 4.74
C PRO A 302 14.50 5.51 4.48
N TYR A 303 14.45 4.60 3.49
CA TYR A 303 15.54 3.67 3.17
C TYR A 303 16.37 4.09 1.95
N ASP A 304 16.10 5.25 1.34
CA ASP A 304 16.91 5.75 0.23
C ASP A 304 18.38 5.86 0.70
N ALA A 305 19.30 5.26 -0.07
CA ALA A 305 20.74 5.27 0.22
C ALA A 305 21.32 6.69 0.36
N ARG A 306 20.68 7.70 -0.29
CA ARG A 306 21.00 9.11 -0.12
C ARG A 306 20.70 9.59 1.31
N ARG A 307 19.63 9.10 1.94
CA ARG A 307 19.24 9.43 3.32
C ARG A 307 20.08 8.70 4.36
N LEU A 308 20.60 7.49 4.07
CA LEU A 308 21.51 6.78 4.99
C LEU A 308 22.80 7.58 5.27
N GLY A 309 23.40 8.21 4.24
CA GLY A 309 24.49 9.15 4.41
C GLY A 309 24.07 10.40 5.20
N LEU A 310 22.89 10.95 4.86
CA LEU A 310 22.36 12.16 5.49
C LEU A 310 22.08 11.99 7.01
N ARG A 311 21.78 10.78 7.46
CA ARG A 311 21.56 10.47 8.90
C ARG A 311 22.81 10.71 9.76
N ALA A 312 23.95 10.19 9.33
CA ALA A 312 25.21 10.40 10.04
C ALA A 312 25.67 11.84 9.95
N ASP A 313 25.45 12.48 8.78
CA ASP A 313 25.81 13.86 8.52
C ASP A 313 24.97 14.82 9.35
N LEU A 314 23.64 14.60 9.49
CA LEU A 314 22.75 15.47 10.27
C LEU A 314 23.12 15.49 11.76
N ARG A 315 23.45 14.33 12.35
CA ARG A 315 23.93 14.30 13.73
C ARG A 315 25.17 15.19 13.92
N ARG A 316 26.14 15.03 13.00
CA ARG A 316 27.36 15.86 13.01
C ARG A 316 27.07 17.33 12.77
N ALA A 317 26.11 17.64 11.90
CA ALA A 317 25.71 19.01 11.60
C ALA A 317 25.12 19.72 12.84
N ILE A 318 24.26 19.02 13.59
CA ILE A 318 23.72 19.54 14.87
C ILE A 318 24.85 19.77 15.87
N GLU A 319 25.75 18.79 16.05
CA GLU A 319 26.88 18.90 16.95
C GLU A 319 27.86 20.03 16.57
N ARG A 320 28.07 20.26 15.27
CA ARG A 320 28.99 21.29 14.72
C ARG A 320 28.31 22.63 14.49
N ARG A 321 26.99 22.75 14.76
CA ARG A 321 26.22 23.96 14.55
C ARG A 321 26.23 24.44 13.09
N GLU A 322 26.06 23.48 12.14
CA GLU A 322 25.94 23.75 10.70
C GLU A 322 24.54 24.17 10.27
N ILE A 323 23.57 24.13 11.20
CA ILE A 323 22.19 24.59 10.99
C ILE A 323 22.17 26.11 11.21
N VAL A 324 21.57 26.81 10.26
CA VAL A 324 21.38 28.26 10.32
C VAL A 324 19.90 28.62 10.14
N LEU A 325 19.50 29.83 10.53
CA LEU A 325 18.15 30.31 10.36
C LEU A 325 18.07 31.36 9.25
N TYR A 326 17.05 31.20 8.41
CA TYR A 326 16.57 32.22 7.49
C TYR A 326 15.24 32.74 8.03
N TYR A 327 14.93 33.99 7.77
CA TYR A 327 13.79 34.67 8.32
C TYR A 327 12.86 35.14 7.21
N GLN A 328 11.58 34.84 7.33
CA GLN A 328 10.56 35.27 6.40
C GLN A 328 9.61 36.25 7.10
N PRO A 329 9.45 37.48 6.58
CA PRO A 329 8.62 38.48 7.21
C PRO A 329 7.13 38.15 7.14
N GLN A 330 6.43 38.52 8.21
CA GLN A 330 4.99 38.57 8.34
C GLN A 330 4.54 40.00 8.44
N ALA A 331 3.56 40.44 7.63
CA ALA A 331 3.11 41.81 7.62
C ALA A 331 1.57 41.93 7.77
N ALA A 332 1.13 42.93 8.48
CA ALA A 332 -0.29 43.29 8.59
C ALA A 332 -0.84 43.70 7.22
N LEU A 333 -1.91 43.06 6.75
CA LEU A 333 -2.48 43.30 5.42
C LEU A 333 -3.03 44.73 5.27
N ALA A 334 -3.59 45.30 6.34
CA ALA A 334 -4.17 46.65 6.32
C ALA A 334 -3.14 47.77 6.22
N THR A 335 -1.99 47.63 6.91
CA THR A 335 -0.96 48.68 7.01
C THR A 335 0.32 48.36 6.26
N GLY A 336 0.59 47.07 5.99
CA GLY A 336 1.85 46.59 5.47
C GLY A 336 2.99 46.64 6.49
N GLU A 337 2.73 46.95 7.75
CA GLU A 337 3.70 46.94 8.82
C GLU A 337 4.18 45.52 9.10
N VAL A 338 5.49 45.34 9.27
CA VAL A 338 6.07 44.05 9.64
C VAL A 338 5.83 43.79 11.12
N ILE A 339 5.08 42.72 11.43
CA ILE A 339 4.63 42.42 12.77
C ILE A 339 5.31 41.21 13.38
N GLY A 340 6.03 40.41 12.57
CA GLY A 340 6.75 39.25 12.99
C GLY A 340 7.59 38.65 11.87
N VAL A 341 8.33 37.60 12.20
CA VAL A 341 9.06 36.76 11.25
C VAL A 341 8.93 35.30 11.61
N GLU A 342 8.92 34.45 10.61
CA GLU A 342 9.12 33.00 10.77
C GLU A 342 10.57 32.63 10.59
N ALA A 343 11.15 31.89 11.56
CA ALA A 343 12.49 31.34 11.50
C ALA A 343 12.46 29.96 10.86
N LEU A 344 13.09 29.87 9.71
CA LEU A 344 13.13 28.69 8.88
C LEU A 344 14.53 28.08 8.89
N ALA A 345 14.65 26.88 9.44
CA ALA A 345 15.91 26.16 9.49
C ALA A 345 16.46 25.89 8.08
N ARG A 346 17.78 26.06 7.92
CA ARG A 346 18.53 25.77 6.70
C ARG A 346 19.80 25.01 7.08
N TRP A 347 20.15 24.02 6.29
CA TRP A 347 21.36 23.25 6.49
C TRP A 347 22.30 23.41 5.32
N HIS A 348 23.48 23.97 5.59
CA HIS A 348 24.55 24.06 4.62
C HIS A 348 25.54 22.92 4.82
N HIS A 349 25.34 21.84 4.04
CA HIS A 349 26.21 20.68 4.10
C HIS A 349 27.53 20.95 3.38
N PRO A 350 28.71 20.61 3.95
CA PRO A 350 30.02 20.94 3.36
C PRO A 350 30.21 20.38 1.95
N GLU A 351 29.68 19.18 1.66
CA GLU A 351 29.89 18.51 0.36
C GLU A 351 28.67 18.61 -0.55
N ARG A 352 27.43 18.73 0.01
CA ARG A 352 26.17 18.71 -0.76
C ARG A 352 25.59 20.10 -1.01
N GLY A 353 26.18 21.14 -0.39
CA GLY A 353 25.58 22.47 -0.41
C GLY A 353 24.32 22.59 0.43
N TRP A 354 23.33 23.33 -0.03
CA TRP A 354 22.08 23.54 0.69
C TRP A 354 21.20 22.28 0.66
N VAL A 355 20.90 21.73 1.85
CA VAL A 355 19.94 20.64 2.03
C VAL A 355 18.61 21.25 2.47
N PRO A 356 17.50 21.01 1.72
CA PRO A 356 16.22 21.60 2.04
C PRO A 356 15.59 20.99 3.32
N PRO A 357 14.80 21.77 4.10
CA PRO A 357 14.11 21.28 5.29
C PRO A 357 13.26 20.04 5.05
N ALA A 358 12.56 19.97 3.93
CA ALA A 358 11.74 18.80 3.54
C ALA A 358 12.56 17.49 3.44
N GLU A 359 13.88 17.58 3.29
CA GLU A 359 14.77 16.41 3.22
C GLU A 359 15.31 16.03 4.61
N PHE A 360 15.77 17.00 5.43
CA PHE A 360 16.41 16.68 6.70
C PHE A 360 15.49 16.65 7.93
N ILE A 361 14.36 17.38 7.95
CA ILE A 361 13.42 17.37 9.08
C ILE A 361 12.81 15.99 9.28
N PRO A 362 12.28 15.28 8.26
CA PRO A 362 11.77 13.92 8.42
C PRO A 362 12.86 12.94 8.92
N VAL A 363 14.12 13.12 8.47
CA VAL A 363 15.27 12.32 8.97
C VAL A 363 15.50 12.60 10.46
N ALA A 364 15.45 13.87 10.88
CA ALA A 364 15.60 14.26 12.30
C ALA A 364 14.50 13.63 13.16
N GLU A 365 13.26 13.65 12.69
CA GLU A 365 12.12 13.05 13.40
C GLU A 365 12.28 11.54 13.57
N HIS A 366 12.56 10.79 12.48
CA HIS A 366 12.71 9.34 12.55
C HIS A 366 13.86 8.88 13.44
N MET A 367 14.92 9.66 13.52
CA MET A 367 16.11 9.34 14.33
C MET A 367 16.05 9.86 15.77
N GLY A 368 15.01 10.58 16.16
CA GLY A 368 14.95 11.26 17.46
C GLY A 368 15.92 12.44 17.57
N LEU A 369 16.50 12.92 16.46
CA LEU A 369 17.36 14.10 16.39
C LEU A 369 16.56 15.40 16.35
N ILE A 370 15.24 15.32 16.18
CA ILE A 370 14.39 16.53 16.13
C ILE A 370 14.46 17.31 17.45
N LYS A 371 14.61 16.64 18.60
CA LYS A 371 14.73 17.30 19.89
C LYS A 371 15.97 18.18 20.00
N PRO A 372 17.20 17.68 19.79
CA PRO A 372 18.40 18.52 19.81
C PRO A 372 18.40 19.56 18.68
N LEU A 373 17.80 19.25 17.51
CA LEU A 373 17.65 20.21 16.43
C LEU A 373 16.75 21.38 16.83
N THR A 374 15.59 21.12 17.42
CA THR A 374 14.66 22.17 17.88
C THR A 374 15.30 23.03 18.99
N ALA A 375 16.00 22.42 19.93
CA ALA A 375 16.74 23.15 20.96
C ALA A 375 17.75 24.14 20.32
N GLN A 376 18.53 23.70 19.34
CA GLN A 376 19.46 24.57 18.61
C GLN A 376 18.73 25.68 17.82
N VAL A 377 17.61 25.38 17.18
CA VAL A 377 16.81 26.36 16.45
C VAL A 377 16.30 27.44 17.40
N VAL A 378 15.77 27.05 18.56
CA VAL A 378 15.32 27.99 19.60
C VAL A 378 16.47 28.85 20.12
N GLU A 379 17.63 28.25 20.45
CA GLU A 379 18.82 29.01 20.85
C GLU A 379 19.21 30.08 19.82
N LEU A 380 19.22 29.70 18.54
CA LEU A 380 19.55 30.64 17.44
C LEU A 380 18.49 31.74 17.29
N ALA A 381 17.20 31.42 17.41
CA ALA A 381 16.09 32.38 17.32
C ALA A 381 16.15 33.38 18.49
N VAL A 382 16.38 32.88 19.70
CA VAL A 382 16.52 33.73 20.91
C VAL A 382 17.71 34.66 20.78
N LYS A 383 18.87 34.15 20.38
CA LYS A 383 20.07 34.94 20.14
C LYS A 383 19.81 36.05 19.10
N GLN A 384 19.17 35.72 18.00
CA GLN A 384 18.86 36.67 16.94
C GLN A 384 17.84 37.73 17.39
N SER A 385 16.86 37.34 18.20
CA SER A 385 15.88 38.29 18.76
C SER A 385 16.54 39.34 19.64
N LEU A 386 17.54 38.95 20.46
CA LEU A 386 18.31 39.87 21.28
C LEU A 386 19.19 40.82 20.43
N GLU A 387 19.89 40.29 19.41
CA GLU A 387 20.66 41.11 18.47
C GLU A 387 19.81 42.14 17.74
N TRP A 388 18.58 41.78 17.34
CA TRP A 388 17.64 42.69 16.72
C TRP A 388 17.06 43.71 17.73
N GLN A 389 16.81 43.32 18.97
CA GLN A 389 16.37 44.22 20.01
C GLN A 389 17.43 45.33 20.27
N ASP A 390 18.71 44.98 20.31
CA ASP A 390 19.80 45.91 20.45
C ASP A 390 19.90 46.85 19.25
N ALA A 391 19.50 46.39 18.06
CA ALA A 391 19.39 47.18 16.85
C ALA A 391 18.08 48.00 16.71
N GLY A 392 17.21 47.96 17.73
CA GLY A 392 15.92 48.66 17.72
C GLY A 392 14.80 47.93 16.96
N ILE A 393 14.98 46.67 16.56
CA ILE A 393 13.97 45.84 15.88
C ILE A 393 13.32 44.95 16.92
N ALA A 394 12.09 45.22 17.28
CA ALA A 394 11.39 44.57 18.40
C ALA A 394 10.18 43.78 17.90
N ILE A 395 10.39 42.75 17.08
CA ILE A 395 9.37 41.86 16.52
C ILE A 395 9.50 40.42 17.06
N PRO A 396 8.39 39.66 17.19
CA PRO A 396 8.42 38.27 17.57
C PRO A 396 9.02 37.39 16.45
N ILE A 397 9.65 36.30 16.87
CA ILE A 397 10.17 35.24 15.97
C ILE A 397 9.34 33.99 16.20
N ALA A 398 8.72 33.48 15.15
CA ALA A 398 8.01 32.21 15.15
C ALA A 398 8.97 31.06 14.81
N VAL A 399 8.84 29.95 15.53
CA VAL A 399 9.66 28.73 15.39
C VAL A 399 8.78 27.51 15.28
N ASN A 400 9.01 26.70 14.25
CA ASN A 400 8.32 25.45 14.04
C ASN A 400 8.73 24.38 15.07
N VAL A 401 7.74 23.70 15.68
CA VAL A 401 7.93 22.67 16.70
C VAL A 401 7.24 21.38 16.29
N SER A 402 7.99 20.28 16.27
CA SER A 402 7.45 18.96 15.97
C SER A 402 6.61 18.42 17.13
N MET A 403 5.57 17.63 16.81
CA MET A 403 4.80 16.87 17.80
C MET A 403 5.69 16.09 18.78
N ARG A 404 6.80 15.51 18.32
CA ARG A 404 7.73 14.76 19.17
C ARG A 404 8.39 15.60 20.26
N ASN A 405 8.49 16.91 20.07
CA ASN A 405 8.93 17.83 21.09
C ASN A 405 7.82 18.06 22.14
N LEU A 406 6.59 18.30 21.70
CA LEU A 406 5.45 18.54 22.60
C LEU A 406 5.11 17.32 23.46
N LEU A 407 5.38 16.11 22.96
CA LEU A 407 5.21 14.86 23.71
C LEU A 407 6.39 14.55 24.64
N ASP A 408 7.49 15.29 24.58
CA ASP A 408 8.59 15.14 25.52
C ASP A 408 8.33 15.96 26.80
N ALA A 409 8.16 15.27 27.93
CA ALA A 409 7.93 15.92 29.23
C ALA A 409 9.05 16.90 29.64
N ARG A 410 10.26 16.76 29.05
CA ARG A 410 11.41 17.65 29.32
C ARG A 410 11.48 18.87 28.40
N PHE A 411 10.64 18.93 27.39
CA PHE A 411 10.69 20.04 26.41
C PHE A 411 10.43 21.42 27.06
N PRO A 412 9.48 21.58 27.98
CA PRO A 412 9.32 22.84 28.71
C PRO A 412 10.59 23.26 29.46
N GLU A 413 11.26 22.33 30.14
CA GLU A 413 12.50 22.61 30.87
C GLU A 413 13.63 23.10 29.95
N VAL A 414 13.74 22.51 28.74
CA VAL A 414 14.72 22.94 27.72
C VAL A 414 14.44 24.38 27.27
N LEU A 415 13.17 24.74 27.08
CA LEU A 415 12.79 26.10 26.70
C LEU A 415 13.02 27.11 27.85
N GLU A 416 12.66 26.74 29.08
CA GLU A 416 12.92 27.52 30.29
C GLU A 416 14.41 27.83 30.46
N ASP A 417 15.28 26.82 30.28
CA ASP A 417 16.74 26.99 30.39
C ASP A 417 17.30 27.94 29.32
N VAL A 418 16.85 27.81 28.07
CA VAL A 418 17.31 28.68 26.97
C VAL A 418 16.83 30.12 27.17
N MET A 419 15.56 30.31 27.55
CA MET A 419 14.98 31.65 27.73
C MET A 419 15.47 32.30 29.03
N GLY A 420 15.51 31.55 30.12
CA GLY A 420 15.95 32.06 31.42
C GLY A 420 17.41 32.51 31.43
N SER A 421 18.29 31.78 30.71
CA SER A 421 19.70 32.18 30.58
C SER A 421 19.90 33.41 29.68
N SER A 422 18.97 33.71 28.77
CA SER A 422 19.08 34.78 27.80
C SER A 422 18.44 36.10 28.24
N GLY A 423 17.46 36.05 29.16
CA GLY A 423 16.67 37.21 29.59
C GLY A 423 15.70 37.77 28.54
N ILE A 424 15.40 36.99 27.49
CA ILE A 424 14.41 37.37 26.46
C ILE A 424 13.00 37.38 27.06
N ALA A 425 12.18 38.36 26.65
CA ALA A 425 10.77 38.35 27.02
C ALA A 425 10.03 37.21 26.31
N PRO A 426 9.23 36.40 27.01
CA PRO A 426 8.59 35.18 26.43
C PRO A 426 7.73 35.46 25.19
N ASP A 427 7.08 36.61 25.13
CA ASP A 427 6.22 37.06 24.01
C ASP A 427 7.02 37.36 22.71
N ARG A 428 8.36 37.32 22.78
CA ARG A 428 9.25 37.47 21.61
C ARG A 428 9.46 36.14 20.86
N LEU A 429 9.07 35.02 21.46
CA LEU A 429 9.12 33.72 20.84
C LEU A 429 7.70 33.16 20.67
N LYS A 430 7.33 32.80 19.45
CA LYS A 430 6.08 32.12 19.10
C LYS A 430 6.42 30.69 18.66
N LEU A 431 5.66 29.71 19.07
CA LEU A 431 5.81 28.32 18.68
C LEU A 431 4.72 27.97 17.65
N GLU A 432 5.13 27.48 16.49
CA GLU A 432 4.23 27.02 15.43
C GLU A 432 4.13 25.51 15.45
N ILE A 433 2.92 24.98 15.41
CA ILE A 433 2.62 23.54 15.48
C ILE A 433 1.61 23.21 14.39
N THR A 434 1.83 22.12 13.65
CA THR A 434 0.89 21.72 12.61
C THR A 434 -0.42 21.20 13.20
N GLU A 435 -1.52 21.40 12.50
CA GLU A 435 -2.85 20.88 12.86
C GLU A 435 -2.81 19.38 13.17
N SER A 436 -2.22 18.58 12.29
CA SER A 436 -2.10 17.12 12.42
C SER A 436 -1.31 16.70 13.66
N ALA A 437 -0.31 17.48 14.09
CA ALA A 437 0.48 17.21 15.28
C ALA A 437 -0.36 17.27 16.55
N VAL A 438 -1.30 18.20 16.63
CA VAL A 438 -2.18 18.34 17.80
C VAL A 438 -3.18 17.20 17.91
N MET A 439 -3.68 16.70 16.78
CA MET A 439 -4.73 15.69 16.74
C MET A 439 -4.27 14.28 17.09
N ALA A 440 -2.96 13.98 17.06
CA ALA A 440 -2.43 12.64 17.31
C ALA A 440 -2.51 12.22 18.81
N GLU A 441 -2.14 13.11 19.76
CA GLU A 441 -2.25 12.88 21.20
C GLU A 441 -2.75 14.13 21.94
N PRO A 442 -4.02 14.56 21.75
CA PRO A 442 -4.49 15.89 22.13
C PRO A 442 -4.33 16.22 23.62
N ALA A 443 -4.56 15.24 24.50
CA ALA A 443 -4.51 15.46 25.95
C ALA A 443 -3.09 15.83 26.43
N ARG A 444 -2.07 15.10 25.95
CA ARG A 444 -0.66 15.32 26.34
C ARG A 444 -0.11 16.62 25.73
N VAL A 445 -0.44 16.86 24.45
CA VAL A 445 -0.05 18.11 23.77
C VAL A 445 -0.64 19.30 24.49
N LEU A 446 -1.93 19.27 24.86
CA LEU A 446 -2.60 20.34 25.59
C LEU A 446 -1.96 20.61 26.97
N GLU A 447 -1.55 19.59 27.70
CA GLU A 447 -0.85 19.72 28.98
C GLU A 447 0.47 20.49 28.81
N THR A 448 1.30 20.09 27.83
CA THR A 448 2.58 20.75 27.54
C THR A 448 2.37 22.19 27.08
N MET A 449 1.41 22.46 26.19
CA MET A 449 1.10 23.81 25.71
C MET A 449 0.62 24.73 26.84
N ASN A 450 -0.25 24.23 27.74
CA ASN A 450 -0.73 25.02 28.89
C ASN A 450 0.40 25.38 29.85
N ARG A 451 1.34 24.46 30.08
CA ARG A 451 2.52 24.73 30.91
C ARG A 451 3.37 25.86 30.28
N LEU A 452 3.69 25.76 29.00
CA LEU A 452 4.50 26.75 28.29
C LEU A 452 3.79 28.12 28.16
N ARG A 453 2.46 28.12 27.97
CA ARG A 453 1.66 29.35 27.96
C ARG A 453 1.67 30.05 29.33
N ALA A 454 1.65 29.30 30.44
CA ALA A 454 1.75 29.86 31.77
C ALA A 454 3.07 30.62 31.99
N GLU A 455 4.11 30.28 31.23
CA GLU A 455 5.42 30.96 31.20
C GLU A 455 5.45 32.15 30.23
N GLY A 456 4.36 32.42 29.51
CA GLY A 456 4.19 33.56 28.61
C GLY A 456 4.51 33.27 27.13
N LEU A 457 4.76 32.02 26.75
CA LEU A 457 4.97 31.63 25.35
C LEU A 457 3.65 31.65 24.58
N ARG A 458 3.74 32.02 23.30
CA ARG A 458 2.62 32.09 22.36
C ARG A 458 2.64 30.93 21.38
N PHE A 459 1.46 30.52 20.91
CA PHE A 459 1.30 29.42 19.97
C PHE A 459 0.50 29.83 18.75
N ALA A 460 0.89 29.27 17.58
CA ALA A 460 0.13 29.31 16.35
C ALA A 460 -0.13 27.90 15.82
N ILE A 461 -1.28 27.68 15.19
CA ILE A 461 -1.57 26.46 14.42
C ILE A 461 -1.14 26.69 12.98
N ASP A 462 -0.29 25.80 12.48
CA ASP A 462 0.22 25.84 11.11
C ASP A 462 -0.50 24.81 10.20
N ASP A 463 -0.43 25.02 8.87
CA ASP A 463 -1.04 24.18 7.83
C ASP A 463 -2.55 23.96 8.01
N PHE A 464 -3.28 24.96 8.56
CA PHE A 464 -4.69 24.82 8.87
C PHE A 464 -5.56 24.63 7.62
N GLY A 465 -6.45 23.62 7.68
CA GLY A 465 -7.37 23.25 6.61
C GLY A 465 -6.90 22.05 5.77
N THR A 466 -5.68 21.55 5.97
CA THR A 466 -5.18 20.36 5.27
C THR A 466 -5.53 19.05 5.99
N GLY A 467 -6.00 19.13 7.26
CA GLY A 467 -6.33 18.01 8.12
C GLY A 467 -7.81 17.93 8.50
N TYR A 468 -8.15 16.94 9.34
CA TYR A 468 -9.48 16.80 9.95
C TYR A 468 -9.55 17.59 11.26
N SER A 469 -9.82 18.90 11.19
CA SER A 469 -10.02 19.71 12.40
C SER A 469 -11.31 19.37 13.13
N SER A 470 -11.19 18.85 14.34
CA SER A 470 -12.31 18.92 15.29
C SER A 470 -12.37 20.33 15.88
N LEU A 471 -13.34 21.15 15.45
CA LEU A 471 -13.59 22.50 15.97
C LEU A 471 -13.69 22.53 17.52
N THR A 472 -14.15 21.42 18.12
CA THR A 472 -14.23 21.26 19.57
C THR A 472 -12.84 21.28 20.23
N TYR A 473 -11.81 20.73 19.56
CA TYR A 473 -10.45 20.78 20.08
C TYR A 473 -9.81 22.14 19.85
N LEU A 474 -9.97 22.74 18.67
CA LEU A 474 -9.43 24.05 18.36
C LEU A 474 -9.86 25.09 19.43
N GLN A 475 -11.12 25.07 19.86
CA GLN A 475 -11.65 25.97 20.91
C GLN A 475 -10.94 25.78 22.26
N ARG A 476 -10.33 24.63 22.52
CA ARG A 476 -9.66 24.32 23.80
C ARG A 476 -8.15 24.57 23.76
N LEU A 477 -7.58 24.71 22.58
CA LEU A 477 -6.15 24.92 22.44
C LEU A 477 -5.76 26.33 22.93
N PRO A 478 -4.64 26.43 23.64
CA PRO A 478 -4.12 27.72 24.11
C PRO A 478 -3.33 28.43 22.99
N VAL A 479 -3.95 28.62 21.85
CA VAL A 479 -3.37 29.28 20.65
C VAL A 479 -3.91 30.68 20.48
N GLU A 480 -3.14 31.54 19.83
CA GLU A 480 -3.52 32.94 19.54
C GLU A 480 -3.65 33.17 18.03
N GLU A 481 -3.17 32.24 17.21
CA GLU A 481 -3.08 32.44 15.77
C GLU A 481 -3.33 31.14 14.99
N ILE A 482 -3.91 31.29 13.79
CA ILE A 482 -4.11 30.22 12.81
C ILE A 482 -3.45 30.66 11.50
N LYS A 483 -2.61 29.79 10.89
CA LYS A 483 -1.98 30.01 9.60
C LYS A 483 -2.70 29.20 8.53
N ILE A 484 -3.24 29.86 7.50
CA ILE A 484 -3.91 29.21 6.36
C ILE A 484 -2.83 28.72 5.40
N ASP A 485 -2.88 27.43 5.10
CA ASP A 485 -1.89 26.79 4.20
C ASP A 485 -1.88 27.44 2.81
N ARG A 486 -0.68 27.53 2.26
CA ARG A 486 -0.39 28.09 0.92
C ARG A 486 -1.18 27.41 -0.21
N ALA A 487 -1.59 26.14 -0.07
CA ALA A 487 -2.34 25.43 -1.10
C ALA A 487 -3.69 26.09 -1.38
N PHE A 488 -4.33 26.68 -0.36
CA PHE A 488 -5.57 27.41 -0.50
C PHE A 488 -5.34 28.87 -0.90
N VAL A 489 -4.34 29.53 -0.29
CA VAL A 489 -4.02 30.93 -0.54
C VAL A 489 -3.52 31.15 -1.98
N GLY A 490 -2.69 30.26 -2.50
CA GLY A 490 -2.16 30.34 -3.87
C GLY A 490 -3.22 30.18 -4.96
N GLN A 491 -4.37 29.58 -4.64
CA GLN A 491 -5.49 29.40 -5.57
C GLN A 491 -6.68 30.33 -5.27
N LEU A 492 -6.56 31.21 -4.28
CA LEU A 492 -7.63 32.07 -3.77
C LEU A 492 -8.35 32.89 -4.87
N VAL A 493 -7.62 33.38 -5.85
CA VAL A 493 -8.15 34.22 -6.94
C VAL A 493 -8.78 33.39 -8.06
N THR A 494 -8.33 32.14 -8.26
CA THR A 494 -8.68 31.31 -9.43
C THR A 494 -9.65 30.19 -9.12
N ASP A 495 -9.71 29.71 -7.88
CA ASP A 495 -10.57 28.60 -7.46
C ASP A 495 -11.61 29.03 -6.40
N PRO A 496 -12.93 28.95 -6.73
CA PRO A 496 -13.99 29.29 -5.78
C PRO A 496 -14.01 28.41 -4.52
N GLY A 497 -13.54 27.15 -4.61
CA GLY A 497 -13.45 26.24 -3.48
C GLY A 497 -12.42 26.71 -2.46
N SER A 498 -11.22 27.02 -2.92
CA SER A 498 -10.14 27.60 -2.10
C SER A 498 -10.56 28.94 -1.48
N ALA A 499 -11.27 29.79 -2.26
CA ALA A 499 -11.80 31.07 -1.74
C ALA A 499 -12.84 30.88 -0.62
N ALA A 500 -13.67 29.83 -0.71
CA ALA A 500 -14.65 29.51 0.33
C ALA A 500 -13.97 29.04 1.62
N ILE A 501 -12.92 28.19 1.50
CA ILE A 501 -12.14 27.69 2.64
C ILE A 501 -11.43 28.85 3.35
N VAL A 502 -10.71 29.71 2.60
CA VAL A 502 -9.99 30.86 3.15
C VAL A 502 -10.96 31.78 3.90
N ARG A 503 -12.11 32.10 3.30
CA ARG A 503 -13.15 32.92 3.95
C ARG A 503 -13.66 32.28 5.23
N ALA A 504 -14.02 31.01 5.19
CA ALA A 504 -14.51 30.28 6.37
C ALA A 504 -13.48 30.25 7.50
N THR A 505 -12.20 30.10 7.18
CA THR A 505 -11.12 30.12 8.17
C THR A 505 -10.93 31.51 8.80
N ILE A 506 -11.01 32.58 8.00
CA ILE A 506 -10.95 33.96 8.52
C ILE A 506 -12.13 34.24 9.46
N GLU A 507 -13.34 33.86 9.07
CA GLU A 507 -14.56 34.03 9.88
C GLU A 507 -14.48 33.19 11.18
N LEU A 508 -13.97 31.98 11.10
CA LEU A 508 -13.75 31.10 12.25
C LEU A 508 -12.74 31.73 13.23
N GLY A 509 -11.57 32.17 12.72
CA GLY A 509 -10.56 32.86 13.54
C GLY A 509 -11.13 34.03 14.27
N GLY A 510 -11.83 34.93 13.57
CA GLY A 510 -12.52 36.07 14.17
C GLY A 510 -13.55 35.68 15.23
N SER A 511 -14.32 34.62 15.01
CA SER A 511 -15.32 34.13 15.98
C SER A 511 -14.69 33.52 17.24
N LEU A 512 -13.47 32.98 17.15
CA LEU A 512 -12.71 32.40 18.26
C LEU A 512 -11.75 33.38 18.92
N GLY A 513 -11.64 34.63 18.38
CA GLY A 513 -10.68 35.63 18.87
C GLY A 513 -9.23 35.30 18.55
N LEU A 514 -8.98 34.58 17.43
CA LEU A 514 -7.67 34.19 16.95
C LEU A 514 -7.25 35.06 15.77
N ASP A 515 -5.98 35.43 15.71
CA ASP A 515 -5.39 36.07 14.55
C ASP A 515 -5.26 35.08 13.40
N VAL A 516 -5.44 35.57 12.16
CA VAL A 516 -5.32 34.73 10.97
C VAL A 516 -4.18 35.22 10.09
N VAL A 517 -3.23 34.31 9.80
CA VAL A 517 -2.12 34.54 8.87
C VAL A 517 -2.38 33.76 7.59
N ALA A 518 -2.31 34.42 6.45
CA ALA A 518 -2.35 33.76 5.15
C ALA A 518 -0.94 33.52 4.63
N GLU A 519 -0.62 32.25 4.38
CA GLU A 519 0.67 31.83 3.86
C GLU A 519 0.71 31.72 2.34
N GLY A 520 1.93 31.83 1.76
CA GLY A 520 2.10 31.65 0.32
C GLY A 520 1.51 32.77 -0.53
N VAL A 521 1.44 33.99 -0.01
CA VAL A 521 1.03 35.17 -0.80
C VAL A 521 2.16 35.51 -1.78
N GLU A 522 1.91 35.33 -3.09
CA GLU A 522 2.92 35.51 -4.13
C GLU A 522 2.71 36.75 -4.99
N ASP A 523 1.51 37.30 -5.02
CA ASP A 523 1.16 38.45 -5.86
C ASP A 523 0.23 39.49 -5.19
N ALA A 524 0.09 40.64 -5.84
CA ALA A 524 -0.72 41.77 -5.35
C ALA A 524 -2.23 41.45 -5.35
N ALA A 525 -2.74 40.66 -6.30
CA ALA A 525 -4.14 40.30 -6.40
C ALA A 525 -4.59 39.45 -5.18
N THR A 526 -3.76 38.47 -4.83
CA THR A 526 -3.95 37.62 -3.63
C THR A 526 -3.90 38.47 -2.35
N TRP A 527 -2.90 39.38 -2.23
CA TRP A 527 -2.82 40.34 -1.11
C TRP A 527 -4.10 41.17 -0.93
N GLN A 528 -4.58 41.78 -2.01
CA GLN A 528 -5.78 42.59 -1.98
C GLN A 528 -7.05 41.78 -1.68
N MET A 529 -7.14 40.56 -2.19
CA MET A 529 -8.29 39.71 -1.93
C MET A 529 -8.35 39.30 -0.45
N LEU A 530 -7.23 38.95 0.15
CA LEU A 530 -7.11 38.65 1.58
C LEU A 530 -7.46 39.85 2.45
N ASN A 531 -6.97 41.06 2.08
CA ASN A 531 -7.32 42.29 2.78
C ASN A 531 -8.83 42.59 2.73
N ARG A 532 -9.47 42.37 1.57
CA ARG A 532 -10.94 42.50 1.41
C ARG A 532 -11.72 41.46 2.23
N LEU A 533 -11.17 40.26 2.39
CA LEU A 533 -11.79 39.23 3.23
C LEU A 533 -11.58 39.47 4.74
N GLY A 534 -10.79 40.49 5.12
CA GLY A 534 -10.53 40.84 6.52
C GLY A 534 -9.47 39.98 7.19
N CYS A 535 -8.58 39.30 6.41
CA CYS A 535 -7.42 38.61 6.95
C CYS A 535 -6.47 39.62 7.61
N ALA A 536 -5.94 39.28 8.80
CA ALA A 536 -5.11 40.21 9.57
C ALA A 536 -3.68 40.29 9.02
N THR A 537 -3.07 39.17 8.69
CA THR A 537 -1.64 39.05 8.41
C THR A 537 -1.38 38.23 7.16
N ALA A 538 -0.33 38.57 6.44
CA ALA A 538 0.15 37.82 5.26
C ALA A 538 1.63 37.49 5.36
N GLN A 539 1.98 36.34 4.81
CA GLN A 539 3.34 35.86 4.62
C GLN A 539 3.48 35.25 3.23
N GLY A 540 4.61 35.50 2.55
CA GLY A 540 4.85 34.91 1.23
C GLY A 540 5.90 35.63 0.41
N TYR A 541 6.12 35.14 -0.81
CA TYR A 541 7.16 35.67 -1.70
C TYR A 541 6.83 37.07 -2.26
N PHE A 542 5.60 37.49 -2.14
CA PHE A 542 5.22 38.87 -2.45
C PHE A 542 5.94 39.86 -1.54
N LEU A 543 6.03 39.57 -0.24
CA LEU A 543 6.82 40.34 0.70
C LEU A 543 8.30 40.11 0.45
N SER A 544 8.75 38.91 0.74
CA SER A 544 10.11 38.44 0.53
C SER A 544 10.22 36.90 0.56
N ARG A 545 11.22 36.37 -0.13
CA ARG A 545 11.71 35.02 0.16
C ARG A 545 12.40 35.01 1.52
N PRO A 546 12.49 33.85 2.20
CA PRO A 546 13.29 33.72 3.40
C PRO A 546 14.72 34.24 3.17
N MET A 547 15.23 35.08 4.07
CA MET A 547 16.54 35.72 3.94
C MET A 547 17.38 35.53 5.20
N PRO A 548 18.72 35.60 5.11
CA PRO A 548 19.60 35.63 6.27
C PRO A 548 19.34 36.86 7.17
N ALA A 549 19.61 36.72 8.48
CA ALA A 549 19.42 37.81 9.45
C ALA A 549 20.13 39.11 9.06
N ALA A 550 21.32 39.02 8.46
CA ALA A 550 22.10 40.17 8.03
C ALA A 550 21.40 41.03 6.95
N GLU A 551 20.55 40.43 6.12
CA GLU A 551 19.81 41.11 5.06
C GLU A 551 18.48 41.73 5.58
N PHE A 552 17.95 41.21 6.69
CA PHE A 552 16.61 41.52 7.17
C PHE A 552 16.48 43.02 7.57
N ALA A 553 17.43 43.57 8.30
CA ALA A 553 17.40 44.98 8.71
C ALA A 553 17.38 45.94 7.49
N GLY A 554 18.18 45.66 6.47
CA GLY A 554 18.18 46.45 5.23
C GLY A 554 16.86 46.30 4.45
N TRP A 555 16.31 45.10 4.42
CA TRP A 555 15.03 44.84 3.80
C TRP A 555 13.88 45.60 4.52
N MET A 556 13.85 45.60 5.85
CA MET A 556 12.84 46.32 6.63
C MET A 556 12.79 47.82 6.32
N VAL A 557 13.98 48.44 6.11
CA VAL A 557 14.06 49.88 5.75
C VAL A 557 13.51 50.12 4.35
N ALA A 558 13.73 49.22 3.42
CA ALA A 558 13.32 49.34 2.02
C ALA A 558 11.85 48.94 1.77
N TRP A 559 11.24 48.14 2.61
CA TRP A 559 9.90 47.58 2.43
C TRP A 559 8.78 48.64 2.33
N PRO A 560 8.72 49.68 3.18
CA PRO A 560 7.65 50.71 3.09
C PRO A 560 7.64 51.48 1.77
N GLU A 561 8.79 51.68 1.13
CA GLU A 561 8.87 52.30 -0.18
C GLU A 561 8.35 51.36 -1.30
N LYS A 562 8.70 50.09 -1.23
CA LYS A 562 8.22 49.06 -2.15
C LYS A 562 6.69 48.92 -2.03
N GLN A 563 6.18 48.90 -0.83
CA GLN A 563 4.73 48.79 -0.56
C GLN A 563 3.94 49.98 -1.15
N ARG A 564 4.41 51.25 -0.95
CA ARG A 564 3.80 52.41 -1.54
C ARG A 564 3.72 52.35 -3.06
N ARG A 565 4.80 51.95 -3.73
CA ARG A 565 4.81 51.78 -5.19
C ARG A 565 3.80 50.73 -5.68
N LEU A 566 3.59 49.65 -4.92
CA LEU A 566 2.59 48.63 -5.24
C LEU A 566 1.15 49.15 -5.08
N GLN A 567 0.89 49.98 -4.06
CA GLN A 567 -0.40 50.61 -3.85
C GLN A 567 -0.72 51.70 -4.91
N ASP A 568 0.30 52.48 -5.35
CA ASP A 568 0.14 53.51 -6.36
C ASP A 568 -0.09 52.95 -7.78
N THR A 569 0.44 51.77 -8.08
CA THR A 569 0.25 51.11 -9.38
C THR A 569 -1.20 50.61 -9.56
N ASP A 570 -1.87 50.23 -8.48
CA ASP A 570 -3.26 49.76 -8.48
C ASP A 570 -4.31 50.89 -8.55
N LEU A 571 -3.93 52.12 -8.19
CA LEU A 571 -4.80 53.30 -8.36
C LEU A 571 -4.80 53.83 -9.81
N ALA A 572 -3.87 53.30 -10.64
CA ALA A 572 -3.71 53.74 -12.03
C ALA A 572 -4.25 52.70 -13.06
N ALA A 573 -4.74 51.52 -12.61
CA ALA A 573 -5.35 50.47 -13.43
C ALA A 573 -6.85 50.32 -13.13
#